data_b53d8aaca5c52189da984ad24b35f238
#
_entry.id   b53d8aaca5c52189da984ad24b35f238
#
_cell.length_a   1.000
_cell.length_b   1.000
_cell.length_c   1.000
_cell.angle_alpha   90.00
_cell.angle_beta   90.00
_cell.angle_gamma   90.00
#
_symmetry.space_group_name_H-M   'P 1'
#
loop_
_entity.id
_entity.type
_entity.pdbx_description
1 polymer ?
#
loop_
_entity_poly.entity_id
_entity_poly.type
_entity_poly.pdbx_seq_one_letter_code
_entity_poly.pdbx_strand_id
1 'polypeptide(L)'
;MAPNVFPANAPISVSPTALFATGLIVLTPGVKALARRGYINVRTCLDRHRSGDWGQIDADDRFINDHIGLKGREKLFSRYPVSRGIWMEIWTMYDRSMTVLLLPYE
;
A
#
# COMPACT_ATOMS: atom_id res chain seq x y z
N MET A 1 18.27 3.40 -0.59
CA MET A 1 18.36 3.54 -0.32
C MET A 1 18.74 3.63 -0.08
N ALA A 2 18.24 3.77 -0.22
CA ALA A 2 18.16 3.89 0.14
C ALA A 2 17.99 3.89 0.21
N PRO A 3 17.81 3.81 0.35
CA PRO A 3 17.18 3.87 0.65
C PRO A 3 16.96 4.19 0.77
N ASN A 4 16.70 4.22 0.83
CA ASN A 4 16.28 4.74 1.03
C ASN A 4 16.29 5.42 1.23
N VAL A 5 16.46 5.74 1.26
CA VAL A 5 16.34 6.51 1.51
C VAL A 5 16.25 7.44 1.22
N PHE A 6 15.80 7.86 1.44
CA PHE A 6 15.67 8.96 1.17
C PHE A 6 16.06 9.89 1.71
N PRO A 7 16.40 10.57 1.48
CA PRO A 7 16.66 11.40 1.96
C PRO A 7 16.27 12.03 2.35
N ALA A 8 16.37 12.46 2.49
CA ALA A 8 15.96 12.96 2.69
C ALA A 8 15.63 13.65 2.42
N ASN A 9 15.65 13.87 1.92
CA ASN A 9 15.06 14.27 1.60
C ASN A 9 14.35 14.35 1.29
N ALA A 10 14.25 14.44 1.21
CA ALA A 10 13.45 14.35 0.87
C ALA A 10 12.76 14.36 0.85
N PRO A 11 12.70 14.81 0.78
CA PRO A 11 11.67 14.74 1.20
C PRO A 11 10.90 13.91 1.19
N ILE A 12 11.07 13.61 1.01
CA ILE A 12 10.51 12.88 0.84
C ILE A 12 9.57 12.58 0.93
N SER A 13 9.94 12.76 0.82
CA SER A 13 8.73 12.68 0.64
C SER A 13 7.87 11.96 1.53
N VAL A 14 7.83 12.17 2.57
CA VAL A 14 6.77 11.70 3.42
C VAL A 14 5.55 12.50 3.04
N SER A 15 4.52 11.82 2.56
CA SER A 15 3.28 12.50 2.26
C SER A 15 2.74 13.13 3.55
N PRO A 16 2.44 14.42 3.55
CA PRO A 16 1.80 15.03 4.72
C PRO A 16 0.40 14.49 4.98
N THR A 17 -0.15 13.73 4.03
CA THR A 17 -1.47 13.11 4.16
C THR A 17 -1.40 11.66 4.61
N ALA A 18 -0.23 11.16 4.99
CA ALA A 18 -0.11 9.79 5.49
C ALA A 18 -0.88 9.64 6.80
N LEU A 19 -1.80 8.70 6.84
CA LEU A 19 -2.68 8.48 7.98
C LEU A 19 -2.13 7.44 8.97
N PHE A 20 -1.14 6.67 8.54
CA PHE A 20 -0.57 5.59 9.37
C PHE A 20 0.81 5.22 8.86
N ALA A 21 1.57 4.55 9.72
CA ALA A 21 2.88 4.02 9.37
C ALA A 21 2.69 2.69 8.63
N THR A 22 3.56 2.42 7.67
CA THR A 22 3.50 1.18 6.89
C THR A 22 4.42 0.09 7.42
N GLY A 23 5.38 0.44 8.28
CA GLY A 23 6.36 -0.53 8.74
C GLY A 23 7.22 -1.03 7.60
N LEU A 24 7.66 -2.28 7.69
CA LEU A 24 8.47 -2.90 6.65
C LEU A 24 7.63 -3.10 5.39
N ILE A 25 8.14 -2.64 4.24
CA ILE A 25 7.46 -2.81 2.96
C ILE A 25 7.94 -4.11 2.33
N VAL A 26 7.00 -5.01 2.02
CA VAL A 26 7.28 -6.30 1.41
C VAL A 26 6.57 -6.41 0.07
N LEU A 27 7.31 -6.73 -0.97
CA LEU A 27 6.75 -6.97 -2.30
C LEU A 27 6.84 -8.46 -2.59
N THR A 28 5.73 -9.06 -3.01
CA THR A 28 5.76 -10.45 -3.45
C THR A 28 6.53 -10.59 -4.76
N PRO A 29 6.97 -11.81 -5.13
CA PRO A 29 7.66 -12.01 -6.41
C PRO A 29 6.85 -11.53 -7.61
N GLY A 30 5.54 -11.74 -7.62
CA GLY A 30 4.69 -11.29 -8.71
C GLY A 30 4.66 -9.76 -8.83
N VAL A 31 4.55 -9.06 -7.72
CA VAL A 31 4.57 -7.60 -7.72
C VAL A 31 5.94 -7.10 -8.17
N LYS A 32 7.03 -7.70 -7.69
CA LYS A 32 8.38 -7.33 -8.13
C LYS A 32 8.55 -7.48 -9.64
N ALA A 33 8.11 -8.60 -10.18
CA ALA A 33 8.25 -8.87 -11.60
C ALA A 33 7.49 -7.84 -12.44
N LEU A 34 6.26 -7.54 -12.07
CA LEU A 34 5.45 -6.57 -12.81
C LEU A 34 5.97 -5.15 -12.65
N ALA A 35 6.50 -4.81 -11.49
CA ALA A 35 7.10 -3.50 -11.25
C ALA A 35 8.33 -3.28 -12.13
N ARG A 36 9.19 -4.30 -12.25
CA ARG A 36 10.37 -4.23 -13.13
C ARG A 36 9.97 -4.01 -14.58
N ARG A 37 8.83 -4.53 -14.99
CA ARG A 37 8.34 -4.39 -16.37
C ARG A 37 7.56 -3.10 -16.60
N GLY A 38 7.41 -2.28 -15.56
CA GLY A 38 6.70 -1.02 -15.65
C GLY A 38 5.18 -1.14 -15.61
N TYR A 39 4.65 -2.31 -15.27
CA TYR A 39 3.20 -2.50 -15.18
C TYR A 39 2.60 -2.02 -13.86
N ILE A 40 3.41 -1.87 -12.84
CA ILE A 40 2.99 -1.41 -11.53
C ILE A 40 3.91 -0.28 -11.07
N ASN A 41 3.32 0.82 -10.64
CA ASN A 41 4.05 1.88 -9.95
C ASN A 41 3.81 1.72 -8.46
N VAL A 42 4.75 1.05 -7.79
CA VAL A 42 4.65 0.72 -6.36
C VAL A 42 4.50 1.99 -5.52
N ARG A 43 5.29 3.02 -5.83
CA ARG A 43 5.28 4.26 -5.06
C ARG A 43 3.92 4.93 -5.08
N THR A 44 3.35 5.05 -6.27
CA THR A 44 2.04 5.67 -6.43
C THR A 44 0.97 4.93 -5.64
N CYS A 45 0.98 3.61 -5.72
CA CYS A 45 -0.01 2.80 -4.99
C CYS A 45 0.18 2.91 -3.48
N LEU A 46 1.41 2.92 -3.00
CA LEU A 46 1.68 3.09 -1.57
C LEU A 46 1.23 4.47 -1.08
N ASP A 47 1.46 5.51 -1.87
CA ASP A 47 1.04 6.86 -1.50
C ASP A 47 -0.47 6.96 -1.40
N ARG A 48 -1.19 6.32 -2.32
CA ARG A 48 -2.65 6.25 -2.25
C ARG A 48 -3.11 5.53 -0.99
N HIS A 49 -2.54 4.35 -0.74
CA HIS A 49 -2.88 3.54 0.41
C HIS A 49 -2.67 4.33 1.71
N ARG A 50 -1.52 4.98 1.86
CA ARG A 50 -1.18 5.75 3.06
C ARG A 50 -2.11 6.93 3.30
N SER A 51 -2.68 7.50 2.25
CA SER A 51 -3.56 8.66 2.36
C SER A 51 -5.03 8.28 2.54
N GLY A 52 -5.34 6.99 2.62
CA GLY A 52 -6.72 6.55 2.78
C GLY A 52 -7.49 6.43 1.47
N ASP A 53 -6.81 6.46 0.35
CA ASP A 53 -7.40 6.17 -0.94
C ASP A 53 -7.30 4.66 -1.18
N TRP A 54 -8.30 3.94 -0.69
CA TRP A 54 -8.28 2.48 -0.67
C TRP A 54 -8.47 1.81 -2.03
N GLY A 55 -8.74 2.61 -3.06
CA GLY A 55 -8.98 2.09 -4.40
C GLY A 55 -10.36 1.47 -4.53
N GLN A 56 -10.42 0.34 -5.22
CA GLN A 56 -11.70 -0.32 -5.51
C GLN A 56 -11.91 -1.50 -4.57
N ILE A 57 -12.48 -1.20 -3.42
CA ILE A 57 -12.89 -2.18 -2.43
C ILE A 57 -14.39 -1.99 -2.18
N ASP A 58 -15.03 -3.00 -1.58
CA ASP A 58 -16.46 -2.87 -1.32
C ASP A 58 -16.73 -1.97 -0.11
N ALA A 59 -18.02 -1.67 0.10
CA ALA A 59 -18.43 -0.73 1.15
C ALA A 59 -18.09 -1.25 2.55
N ASP A 60 -18.18 -2.56 2.76
CA ASP A 60 -17.88 -3.15 4.07
C ASP A 60 -16.39 -3.03 4.39
N ASP A 61 -15.54 -3.32 3.42
CA ASP A 61 -14.09 -3.18 3.60
C ASP A 61 -13.69 -1.73 3.83
N ARG A 62 -14.34 -0.82 3.13
CA ARG A 62 -14.09 0.61 3.32
C ARG A 62 -14.47 1.05 4.72
N PHE A 63 -15.62 0.61 5.19
CA PHE A 63 -16.06 0.92 6.54
C PHE A 63 -15.08 0.40 7.58
N ILE A 64 -14.61 -0.84 7.41
CA ILE A 64 -13.65 -1.45 8.32
C ILE A 64 -12.35 -0.65 8.34
N ASN A 65 -11.84 -0.28 7.16
CA ASN A 65 -10.63 0.54 7.09
C ASN A 65 -10.79 1.86 7.85
N ASP A 66 -11.87 2.59 7.54
CA ASP A 66 -12.05 3.95 8.04
C ASP A 66 -12.35 4.00 9.54
N HIS A 67 -13.08 3.02 10.06
CA HIS A 67 -13.59 3.09 11.42
C HIS A 67 -12.92 2.11 12.38
N ILE A 68 -12.26 1.09 11.88
CA ILE A 68 -11.64 0.06 12.71
C ILE A 68 -10.15 -0.04 12.43
N GLY A 69 -9.78 -0.17 11.15
CA GLY A 69 -8.39 -0.35 10.74
C GLY A 69 -7.51 0.84 11.07
N LEU A 70 -7.97 2.06 10.79
CA LEU A 70 -7.20 3.26 11.10
C LEU A 70 -6.97 3.44 12.60
N LYS A 71 -7.80 2.82 13.43
CA LYS A 71 -7.64 2.84 14.88
C LYS A 71 -6.72 1.72 15.40
N GLY A 72 -6.10 0.96 14.51
CA GLY A 72 -5.18 -0.10 14.90
C GLY A 72 -5.82 -1.36 15.41
N ARG A 73 -7.10 -1.58 15.10
CA ARG A 73 -7.85 -2.75 15.58
C ARG A 73 -8.09 -3.80 14.51
N GLU A 74 -7.70 -3.51 13.29
CA GLU A 74 -7.83 -4.42 12.17
C GLU A 74 -6.78 -4.04 11.15
N LYS A 75 -6.42 -4.96 10.26
CA LYS A 75 -5.51 -4.65 9.17
C LYS A 75 -6.19 -3.72 8.18
N LEU A 76 -5.37 -2.97 7.44
CA LEU A 76 -5.83 -2.07 6.39
C LEU A 76 -5.65 -2.72 5.03
N PHE A 77 -6.59 -2.51 4.15
CA PHE A 77 -6.64 -3.18 2.86
C PHE A 77 -6.98 -2.19 1.74
N SER A 78 -6.16 -2.20 0.69
CA SER A 78 -6.44 -1.47 -0.54
C SER A 78 -6.38 -2.41 -1.73
N ARG A 79 -7.06 -2.03 -2.80
CA ARG A 79 -7.05 -2.79 -4.04
C ARG A 79 -7.13 -1.85 -5.22
N TYR A 80 -6.16 -1.97 -6.13
CA TYR A 80 -6.07 -1.06 -7.28
C TYR A 80 -6.00 -1.83 -8.58
N PRO A 81 -6.73 -1.40 -9.63
CA PRO A 81 -6.44 -1.86 -10.97
C PRO A 81 -5.15 -1.18 -11.43
N VAL A 82 -4.15 -1.95 -11.82
CA VAL A 82 -2.85 -1.38 -12.12
C VAL A 82 -2.50 -1.42 -13.60
N SER A 83 -2.90 -2.45 -14.33
CA SER A 83 -2.62 -2.56 -15.76
C SER A 83 -3.36 -3.75 -16.36
N ARG A 84 -3.99 -3.57 -17.52
CA ARG A 84 -4.52 -4.67 -18.34
C ARG A 84 -5.27 -5.77 -17.57
N GLY A 85 -6.17 -5.38 -16.71
CA GLY A 85 -6.92 -6.33 -15.91
C GLY A 85 -6.17 -6.92 -14.74
N ILE A 86 -4.96 -6.43 -14.46
CA ILE A 86 -4.19 -6.86 -13.31
C ILE A 86 -4.62 -6.01 -12.12
N TRP A 87 -4.92 -6.69 -11.03
CA TRP A 87 -5.25 -6.06 -9.75
C TRP A 87 -4.09 -6.25 -8.78
N MET A 88 -3.86 -5.27 -7.93
CA MET A 88 -2.89 -5.40 -6.86
C MET A 88 -3.54 -5.05 -5.53
N GLU A 89 -3.22 -5.81 -4.50
CA GLU A 89 -3.69 -5.58 -3.14
C GLU A 89 -2.54 -5.07 -2.28
N ILE A 90 -2.88 -4.23 -1.31
CA ILE A 90 -1.95 -3.78 -0.29
C ILE A 90 -2.60 -4.04 1.07
N TRP A 91 -1.86 -4.71 1.95
CA TRP A 91 -2.31 -5.03 3.30
C TRP A 91 -1.31 -4.46 4.29
N THR A 92 -1.78 -3.65 5.24
CA THR A 92 -0.95 -3.20 6.36
C THR A 92 -1.46 -3.89 7.63
N MET A 93 -0.55 -4.53 8.35
CA MET A 93 -0.89 -5.25 9.57
C MET A 93 -1.41 -4.27 10.63
N TYR A 94 -2.29 -4.76 11.51
CA TYR A 94 -2.93 -3.90 12.51
C TYR A 94 -1.92 -3.21 13.42
N ASP A 95 -0.80 -3.85 13.70
CA ASP A 95 0.26 -3.30 14.55
C ASP A 95 1.26 -2.43 13.80
N ARG A 96 1.04 -2.23 12.50
CA ARG A 96 1.90 -1.44 11.61
C ARG A 96 3.30 -2.01 11.47
N SER A 97 3.48 -3.29 11.74
CA SER A 97 4.78 -3.94 11.61
C SER A 97 5.21 -4.09 10.16
N MET A 98 4.25 -4.24 9.25
CA MET A 98 4.56 -4.59 7.88
C MET A 98 3.40 -4.21 6.96
N THR A 99 3.75 -3.84 5.72
CA THR A 99 2.82 -3.65 4.63
C THR A 99 3.25 -4.55 3.48
N VAL A 100 2.34 -5.37 2.99
CA VAL A 100 2.61 -6.31 1.90
C VAL A 100 1.85 -5.89 0.66
N LEU A 101 2.55 -5.84 -0.47
CA LEU A 101 1.95 -5.65 -1.78
C LEU A 101 1.97 -6.98 -2.50
N LEU A 102 0.81 -7.44 -2.96
CA LEU A 102 0.67 -8.76 -3.55
C LEU A 102 -0.38 -8.73 -4.65
N LEU A 103 -0.34 -9.77 -5.49
CA LEU A 103 -1.39 -10.00 -6.48
C LEU A 103 -2.47 -10.86 -5.83
N PRO A 104 -3.75 -10.74 -6.27
CA PRO A 104 -4.84 -11.42 -5.59
C PRO A 104 -4.71 -12.95 -5.49
N TYR A 105 -3.94 -13.54 -6.42
CA TYR A 105 -3.76 -15.01 -6.44
C TYR A 105 -2.48 -15.44 -5.71
N GLU A 106 -1.84 -14.55 -5.05
CA GLU A 106 -0.67 -14.85 -4.21
C GLU A 106 -1.08 -14.95 -2.73
#